data_ed38ebdbdcfb008a40bc517d7eb7fd48
#
_entry.id   ed38ebdbdcfb008a40bc517d7eb7fd48
#
_cell.length_a   1.000
_cell.length_b   1.000
_cell.length_c   1.000
_cell.angle_alpha   90.00
_cell.angle_beta   90.00
_cell.angle_gamma   90.00
#
_symmetry.space_group_name_H-M   'P 1'
#
loop_
_entity.id
_entity.type
_entity.pdbx_description
1 polymer ?
#
loop_
_entity_poly.entity_id
_entity_poly.type
_entity_poly.pdbx_seq_one_letter_code
_entity_poly.pdbx_strand_id
1 'polypeptide(L)'
;MRSNDNLSSNNDYFVSKNVENHKSDLSHVKHLLWMVFAASRGGQNRVRIVFALKQTPLNTHQLTKKLDLNYRAIQHHLGVLEKNNLISHLGENYGTNYFLSTFLEVNMEVFDELVLSLSRSKHERKGVYLK
;
A
#
# COMPACT_ATOMS: atom_id res chain seq x y z
N MET A 1 4.74 -11.17 -48.46
CA MET A 1 3.92 -9.97 -48.28
C MET A 1 2.60 -10.17 -47.49
N ARG A 2 2.30 -11.39 -47.08
CA ARG A 2 1.09 -11.67 -46.27
C ARG A 2 1.29 -11.56 -44.79
N SER A 3 2.51 -11.29 -44.31
CA SER A 3 2.83 -11.25 -42.87
C SER A 3 2.61 -9.88 -42.19
N ASN A 4 2.40 -8.81 -42.99
CA ASN A 4 2.23 -7.46 -42.40
C ASN A 4 0.79 -7.15 -41.99
N ASP A 5 -0.22 -7.79 -42.57
CA ASP A 5 -1.62 -7.56 -42.24
C ASP A 5 -2.05 -8.26 -40.96
N ASN A 6 -1.37 -9.34 -40.56
CA ASN A 6 -1.65 -10.06 -39.32
C ASN A 6 -1.01 -9.40 -38.08
N LEU A 7 0.01 -8.57 -38.28
CA LEU A 7 0.71 -7.90 -37.18
C LEU A 7 -0.05 -6.70 -36.65
N SER A 8 -0.82 -5.98 -37.49
CA SER A 8 -1.59 -4.81 -37.01
C SER A 8 -2.83 -5.20 -36.20
N SER A 9 -3.53 -6.28 -36.62
CA SER A 9 -4.71 -6.74 -35.86
C SER A 9 -4.35 -7.36 -34.53
N ASN A 10 -3.21 -8.04 -34.40
CA ASN A 10 -2.72 -8.61 -33.15
C ASN A 10 -2.26 -7.53 -32.15
N ASN A 11 -1.75 -6.43 -32.68
CA ASN A 11 -1.26 -5.33 -31.83
C ASN A 11 -2.42 -4.56 -31.19
N ASP A 12 -3.48 -4.29 -31.92
CA ASP A 12 -4.67 -3.61 -31.41
C ASP A 12 -5.39 -4.45 -30.35
N TYR A 13 -5.49 -5.75 -30.56
CA TYR A 13 -6.07 -6.68 -29.57
C TYR A 13 -5.24 -6.75 -28.31
N PHE A 14 -3.91 -6.77 -28.41
CA PHE A 14 -2.99 -6.82 -27.29
C PHE A 14 -3.04 -5.53 -26.44
N VAL A 15 -3.10 -4.37 -27.06
CA VAL A 15 -3.21 -3.07 -26.40
C VAL A 15 -4.54 -2.96 -25.65
N SER A 16 -5.65 -3.36 -26.28
CA SER A 16 -6.98 -3.35 -25.68
C SER A 16 -7.05 -4.24 -24.43
N LYS A 17 -6.48 -5.44 -24.50
CA LYS A 17 -6.46 -6.38 -23.36
C LYS A 17 -5.60 -5.89 -22.21
N ASN A 18 -4.49 -5.23 -22.48
CA ASN A 18 -3.64 -4.63 -21.45
C ASN A 18 -4.32 -3.49 -20.71
N VAL A 19 -5.10 -2.66 -21.41
CA VAL A 19 -5.86 -1.57 -20.79
C VAL A 19 -6.94 -2.11 -19.85
N GLU A 20 -7.65 -3.15 -20.24
CA GLU A 20 -8.68 -3.80 -19.40
C GLU A 20 -8.07 -4.46 -18.18
N ASN A 21 -6.94 -5.16 -18.32
CA ASN A 21 -6.22 -5.77 -17.22
C ASN A 21 -5.70 -4.71 -16.22
N HIS A 22 -5.21 -3.57 -16.72
CA HIS A 22 -4.75 -2.48 -15.88
C HIS A 22 -5.88 -1.89 -15.03
N LYS A 23 -7.08 -1.71 -15.60
CA LYS A 23 -8.26 -1.22 -14.85
C LYS A 23 -8.69 -2.20 -13.76
N SER A 24 -8.68 -3.49 -14.06
CA SER A 24 -9.01 -4.55 -13.10
C SER A 24 -7.99 -4.57 -11.95
N ASP A 25 -6.70 -4.50 -12.28
CA ASP A 25 -5.61 -4.49 -11.30
C ASP A 25 -5.71 -3.27 -10.40
N LEU A 26 -6.00 -2.09 -10.94
CA LEU A 26 -6.16 -0.86 -10.17
C LEU A 26 -7.33 -0.95 -9.19
N SER A 27 -8.45 -1.54 -9.59
CA SER A 27 -9.59 -1.76 -8.71
C SER A 27 -9.24 -2.68 -7.55
N HIS A 28 -8.51 -3.76 -7.80
CA HIS A 28 -8.02 -4.67 -6.77
C HIS A 28 -7.06 -3.99 -5.80
N VAL A 29 -6.14 -3.18 -6.31
CA VAL A 29 -5.20 -2.43 -5.48
C VAL A 29 -5.94 -1.46 -4.57
N LYS A 30 -6.87 -0.69 -5.09
CA LYS A 30 -7.68 0.24 -4.29
C LYS A 30 -8.45 -0.47 -3.18
N HIS A 31 -9.07 -1.60 -3.50
CA HIS A 31 -9.82 -2.39 -2.52
C HIS A 31 -8.90 -2.95 -1.42
N LEU A 32 -7.76 -3.51 -1.80
CA LEU A 32 -6.79 -4.04 -0.85
C LEU A 32 -6.29 -2.95 0.11
N LEU A 33 -5.89 -1.81 -0.42
CA LEU A 33 -5.39 -0.70 0.40
C LEU A 33 -6.49 -0.14 1.30
N TRP A 34 -7.71 -0.03 0.79
CA TRP A 34 -8.84 0.40 1.60
C TRP A 34 -9.07 -0.55 2.77
N MET A 35 -9.05 -1.86 2.54
CA MET A 35 -9.22 -2.87 3.59
C MET A 35 -8.15 -2.79 4.68
N VAL A 36 -6.90 -2.62 4.29
CA VAL A 36 -5.77 -2.62 5.22
C VAL A 36 -5.66 -1.32 5.99
N PHE A 37 -5.92 -0.18 5.35
CA PHE A 37 -5.63 1.14 5.93
C PHE A 37 -6.88 1.94 6.33
N ALA A 38 -8.02 1.70 5.73
CA ALA A 38 -9.23 2.48 5.98
C ALA A 38 -10.29 1.73 6.78
N ALA A 39 -10.57 0.48 6.42
CA ALA A 39 -11.69 -0.28 6.96
C ALA A 39 -11.39 -0.97 8.28
N SER A 40 -10.13 -1.13 8.66
CA SER A 40 -9.74 -1.87 9.85
C SER A 40 -9.27 -0.94 10.96
N ARG A 41 -9.46 -1.41 12.20
CA ARG A 41 -9.17 -0.63 13.41
C ARG A 41 -7.70 -0.19 13.53
N GLY A 42 -6.77 -0.99 13.05
CA GLY A 42 -5.34 -0.68 13.08
C GLY A 42 -4.84 0.11 11.86
N GLY A 43 -5.73 0.52 10.96
CA GLY A 43 -5.35 1.12 9.68
C GLY A 43 -4.51 2.38 9.82
N GLN A 44 -4.87 3.26 10.76
CA GLN A 44 -4.16 4.52 10.98
C GLN A 44 -2.70 4.29 11.41
N ASN A 45 -2.46 3.36 12.31
CA ASN A 45 -1.09 3.02 12.72
C ASN A 45 -0.31 2.34 11.60
N ARG A 46 -0.98 1.55 10.76
CA ARG A 46 -0.33 0.95 9.59
C ARG A 46 0.08 2.01 8.56
N VAL A 47 -0.74 3.05 8.38
CA VAL A 47 -0.36 4.22 7.55
C VAL A 47 0.93 4.85 8.11
N ARG A 48 1.02 5.05 9.41
CA ARG A 48 2.21 5.62 10.06
C ARG A 48 3.46 4.76 9.83
N ILE A 49 3.30 3.44 9.88
CA ILE A 49 4.40 2.51 9.61
C ILE A 49 4.86 2.66 8.15
N VAL A 50 3.95 2.70 7.20
CA VAL A 50 4.30 2.89 5.78
C VAL A 50 5.06 4.19 5.57
N PHE A 51 4.63 5.29 6.16
CA PHE A 51 5.35 6.57 6.06
C PHE A 51 6.76 6.48 6.65
N ALA A 52 6.93 5.77 7.76
CA ALA A 52 8.26 5.58 8.36
C ALA A 52 9.17 4.75 7.43
N LEU A 53 8.66 3.66 6.89
CA LEU A 53 9.41 2.79 5.98
C LEU A 53 9.67 3.42 4.61
N LYS A 54 8.85 4.36 4.20
CA LYS A 54 9.09 5.14 2.97
C LYS A 54 10.37 5.95 3.05
N GLN A 55 10.76 6.38 4.25
CA GLN A 55 11.98 7.15 4.50
C GLN A 55 13.23 6.26 4.48
N THR A 56 13.18 5.12 5.18
CA THR A 56 14.30 4.20 5.31
C THR A 56 13.80 2.85 5.85
N PRO A 57 14.46 1.73 5.51
CA PRO A 57 14.17 0.46 6.18
C PRO A 57 14.42 0.56 7.69
N LEU A 58 13.55 -0.05 8.46
CA LEU A 58 13.60 -0.03 9.93
C LEU A 58 13.29 -1.41 10.50
N ASN A 59 13.88 -1.71 11.66
CA ASN A 59 13.53 -2.89 12.42
C ASN A 59 12.36 -2.58 13.39
N THR A 60 11.84 -3.62 14.03
CA THR A 60 10.70 -3.50 14.95
C THR A 60 11.00 -2.53 16.09
N HIS A 61 12.18 -2.62 16.67
CA HIS A 61 12.59 -1.77 17.79
C HIS A 61 12.65 -0.29 17.39
N GLN A 62 13.22 0.00 16.21
CA GLN A 62 13.28 1.36 15.68
C GLN A 62 11.87 1.93 15.43
N LEU A 63 10.96 1.09 14.94
CA LEU A 63 9.56 1.48 14.71
C LEU A 63 8.84 1.77 16.03
N THR A 64 9.05 0.98 17.08
CA THR A 64 8.46 1.24 18.39
C THR A 64 8.88 2.60 18.93
N LYS A 65 10.15 2.94 18.84
CA LYS A 65 10.66 4.24 19.29
C LYS A 65 10.15 5.39 18.44
N LYS A 66 10.19 5.24 17.13
CA LYS A 66 9.81 6.31 16.20
C LYS A 66 8.32 6.64 16.28
N LEU A 67 7.47 5.64 16.46
CA LEU A 67 6.02 5.80 16.43
C LEU A 67 5.37 5.83 17.80
N ASP A 68 6.14 5.61 18.84
CA ASP A 68 5.65 5.52 20.23
C ASP A 68 4.52 4.50 20.37
N LEU A 69 4.74 3.32 19.83
CA LEU A 69 3.83 2.18 19.91
C LEU A 69 4.55 1.02 20.59
N ASN A 70 3.81 0.18 21.31
CA ASN A 70 4.41 -0.97 21.94
C ASN A 70 4.83 -2.04 20.91
N TYR A 71 5.74 -2.89 21.31
CA TYR A 71 6.35 -3.91 20.47
C TYR A 71 5.32 -4.87 19.86
N ARG A 72 4.35 -5.31 20.66
CA ARG A 72 3.29 -6.23 20.20
C ARG A 72 2.42 -5.61 19.13
N ALA A 73 2.04 -4.33 19.32
CA ALA A 73 1.24 -3.62 18.32
C ALA A 73 2.00 -3.50 17.01
N ILE A 74 3.29 -3.12 17.07
CA ILE A 74 4.12 -3.04 15.87
C ILE A 74 4.22 -4.41 15.18
N GLN A 75 4.51 -5.48 15.93
CA GLN A 75 4.58 -6.81 15.34
C GLN A 75 3.27 -7.24 14.67
N HIS A 76 2.14 -6.95 15.31
CA HIS A 76 0.84 -7.24 14.74
C HIS A 76 0.64 -6.50 13.42
N HIS A 77 0.93 -5.20 13.37
CA HIS A 77 0.78 -4.40 12.16
C HIS A 77 1.74 -4.83 11.05
N LEU A 78 2.99 -5.14 11.39
CA LEU A 78 3.95 -5.65 10.43
C LEU A 78 3.47 -6.98 9.84
N GLY A 79 2.91 -7.85 10.66
CA GLY A 79 2.32 -9.11 10.20
C GLY A 79 1.18 -8.91 9.19
N VAL A 80 0.27 -7.98 9.47
CA VAL A 80 -0.83 -7.64 8.55
C VAL A 80 -0.29 -7.09 7.24
N LEU A 81 0.66 -6.16 7.29
CA LEU A 81 1.26 -5.56 6.11
C LEU A 81 2.01 -6.58 5.25
N GLU A 82 2.80 -7.44 5.89
CA GLU A 82 3.57 -8.46 5.19
C GLU A 82 2.67 -9.53 4.56
N LYS A 83 1.64 -9.96 5.26
CA LYS A 83 0.65 -10.91 4.77
C LYS A 83 -0.04 -10.41 3.49
N ASN A 84 -0.24 -9.10 3.39
CA ASN A 84 -0.87 -8.47 2.24
C ASN A 84 0.13 -7.98 1.19
N ASN A 85 1.39 -8.43 1.28
CA ASN A 85 2.46 -8.09 0.33
C ASN A 85 2.70 -6.58 0.20
N LEU A 86 2.55 -5.84 1.28
CA LEU A 86 2.77 -4.40 1.30
C LEU A 86 4.16 -4.03 1.81
N ILE A 87 4.75 -4.90 2.63
CA ILE A 87 6.13 -4.79 3.09
C ILE A 87 6.83 -6.13 2.94
N SER A 88 8.15 -6.09 2.97
CA SER A 88 9.02 -7.27 2.98
C SER A 88 10.07 -7.10 4.07
N HIS A 89 10.82 -8.15 4.35
CA HIS A 89 11.90 -8.07 5.32
C HIS A 89 13.16 -8.78 4.83
N LEU A 90 14.29 -8.35 5.35
CA LEU A 90 15.58 -9.01 5.20
C LEU A 90 16.18 -9.21 6.58
N GLY A 91 16.89 -10.33 6.75
CA GLY A 91 17.51 -10.70 8.00
C GLY A 91 16.66 -11.65 8.83
N GLU A 92 17.21 -12.09 9.95
CA GLU A 92 16.57 -13.02 10.87
C GLU A 92 16.64 -12.48 12.29
N ASN A 93 15.63 -12.81 13.09
CA ASN A 93 15.55 -12.45 14.50
C ASN A 93 15.69 -10.95 14.74
N TYR A 94 16.62 -10.51 15.59
CA TYR A 94 16.80 -9.11 15.96
C TYR A 94 17.40 -8.26 14.85
N GLY A 95 17.99 -8.88 13.82
CA GLY A 95 18.55 -8.18 12.68
C GLY A 95 17.56 -7.97 11.52
N THR A 96 16.27 -8.23 11.72
CA THR A 96 15.26 -8.12 10.68
C THR A 96 14.93 -6.66 10.40
N ASN A 97 15.18 -6.21 9.18
CA ASN A 97 14.78 -4.90 8.68
C ASN A 97 13.59 -5.03 7.75
N TYR A 98 12.60 -4.17 7.94
CA TYR A 98 11.42 -4.10 7.11
C TYR A 98 11.53 -2.95 6.13
N PHE A 99 10.97 -3.14 4.93
CA PHE A 99 10.96 -2.13 3.87
C PHE A 99 9.70 -2.30 3.02
N LEU A 100 9.34 -1.27 2.28
CA LEU A 100 8.19 -1.33 1.40
C LEU A 100 8.40 -2.36 0.30
N SER A 101 7.36 -3.14 -0.01
CA SER A 101 7.39 -4.06 -1.15
C SER A 101 7.42 -3.29 -2.46
N THR A 102 7.92 -3.93 -3.51
CA THR A 102 7.85 -3.37 -4.87
C THR A 102 6.40 -3.10 -5.28
N PHE A 103 5.48 -3.98 -4.88
CA PHE A 103 4.06 -3.81 -5.14
C PHE A 103 3.53 -2.48 -4.57
N LEU A 104 3.86 -2.16 -3.32
CA LEU A 104 3.42 -0.92 -2.72
C LEU A 104 4.12 0.29 -3.33
N GLU A 105 5.42 0.21 -3.60
CA GLU A 105 6.17 1.30 -4.22
C GLU A 105 5.58 1.68 -5.59
N VAL A 106 5.26 0.69 -6.41
CA VAL A 106 4.65 0.91 -7.73
C VAL A 106 3.26 1.54 -7.62
N ASN A 107 2.53 1.25 -6.55
CA ASN A 107 1.18 1.75 -6.32
C ASN A 107 1.10 2.88 -5.28
N MET A 108 2.20 3.57 -5.05
CA MET A 108 2.28 4.62 -4.02
C MET A 108 1.29 5.76 -4.27
N GLU A 109 1.01 6.11 -5.52
CA GLU A 109 0.01 7.14 -5.84
C GLU A 109 -1.39 6.75 -5.34
N VAL A 110 -1.76 5.47 -5.48
CA VAL A 110 -3.05 4.97 -4.98
C VAL A 110 -3.09 5.06 -3.46
N PHE A 111 -2.00 4.70 -2.80
CA PHE A 111 -1.88 4.82 -1.35
C PHE A 111 -2.00 6.28 -0.90
N ASP A 112 -1.27 7.19 -1.54
CA ASP A 112 -1.30 8.62 -1.20
C ASP A 112 -2.69 9.22 -1.38
N GLU A 113 -3.41 8.86 -2.45
CA GLU A 113 -4.80 9.29 -2.68
C GLU A 113 -5.73 8.80 -1.56
N LEU A 114 -5.57 7.55 -1.14
CA LEU A 114 -6.37 6.98 -0.06
C LEU A 114 -6.12 7.72 1.26
N VAL A 115 -4.87 7.96 1.60
CA VAL A 115 -4.48 8.66 2.83
C VAL A 115 -5.04 10.08 2.83
N LEU A 116 -4.97 10.76 1.70
CA LEU A 116 -5.53 12.10 1.53
C LEU A 116 -7.05 12.10 1.72
N SER A 117 -7.73 11.11 1.17
CA SER A 117 -9.17 10.90 1.33
C SER A 117 -9.55 10.69 2.80
N LEU A 118 -8.80 9.89 3.54
CA LEU A 118 -9.02 9.64 4.96
C LEU A 118 -8.80 10.91 5.80
N SER A 119 -7.80 11.69 5.46
CA SER A 119 -7.50 12.95 6.12
C SER A 119 -8.64 13.96 5.94
N ARG A 120 -9.19 14.08 4.74
CA ARG A 120 -10.33 14.95 4.44
C ARG A 120 -11.59 14.53 5.20
N SER A 121 -11.90 13.25 5.20
CA SER A 121 -13.06 12.69 5.91
C SER A 121 -12.99 12.97 7.40
N LYS A 122 -11.79 12.84 8.00
CA LYS A 122 -11.54 13.13 9.40
C LYS A 122 -11.73 14.61 9.73
N HIS A 123 -11.29 15.49 8.84
CA HIS A 123 -11.41 16.94 8.99
C HIS A 123 -12.87 17.38 8.92
N GLU A 124 -13.64 16.86 7.99
CA GLU A 124 -15.08 17.12 7.86
C GLU A 124 -15.85 16.68 9.11
N ARG A 125 -15.53 15.51 9.69
CA ARG A 125 -16.16 15.03 10.92
C ARG A 125 -15.88 15.96 12.10
N LYS A 126 -14.66 16.44 12.23
CA LYS A 126 -14.29 17.41 13.27
C LYS A 126 -15.03 18.73 13.09
N GLY A 127 -15.22 19.18 11.85
CA GLY A 127 -15.97 20.38 11.55
C GLY A 127 -17.45 20.27 11.93
N VAL A 128 -18.06 19.11 11.78
CA VAL A 128 -19.45 18.84 12.17
C VAL A 128 -19.62 18.81 13.69
N TYR A 129 -18.65 18.31 14.44
CA TYR A 129 -18.73 18.22 15.90
C TYR A 129 -18.42 19.54 16.61
N LEU A 130 -17.82 20.50 15.95
CA LEU A 130 -17.48 21.81 16.53
C LEU A 130 -18.61 22.85 16.36
N LYS A 131 -19.68 22.48 15.77
CA LYS A 131 -20.91 23.29 15.69
C LYS A 131 -21.89 22.90 16.79
#